data_3ec3414e7b7ae9abdf816bbe2d72fb8d
#
_entry.id   3ec3414e7b7ae9abdf816bbe2d72fb8d
#
_cell.length_a   1.000
_cell.length_b   1.000
_cell.length_c   1.000
_cell.angle_alpha   90.00
_cell.angle_beta   90.00
_cell.angle_gamma   90.00
#
_symmetry.space_group_name_H-M   'P 1'
#
loop_
_entity.id
_entity.type
_entity.pdbx_description
1 polymer ?
#
loop_
_entity_poly.entity_id
_entity_poly.type
_entity_poly.pdbx_seq_one_letter_code
_entity_poly.pdbx_strand_id
1 'polypeptide(L)'
;MHEGLPLSRSTNVGSVRIHGIEAGVQQLDGGAMFGVVPKPLWERRIPADPRNRIPLALRCLLVEAPNALVLIDTGVGNKYDDKFGHIYGISNRGDPTRLEDGIRHAGFDPSDVDIVLSTHLHFDHAGGNTWVDGQERVRPAFPDARYVVQRGELDFAHSQNERIRASYLLENIDPVTDADLWDLVEGEAQVTEGVRVVPTPGHTPYHQSVLVESDGETACYLADVCPTSAHLPLPWIMGYDLEPLLTLESKQRLWTRALAEDWLLVFEHDPRVPWGRLDPDADRPKLREE
;
A
#
# COMPACT_ATOMS: atom_id res chain seq x y z
N MET A 1 -13.38 13.77 8.26
CA MET A 1 -14.53 13.22 7.50
C MET A 1 -14.26 11.73 7.23
N HIS A 2 -14.36 10.89 8.27
CA HIS A 2 -14.11 9.44 8.17
C HIS A 2 -15.12 8.65 9.01
N GLU A 3 -16.20 9.31 9.43
CA GLU A 3 -17.34 8.63 10.03
C GLU A 3 -18.08 7.91 8.91
N GLY A 4 -17.96 6.59 8.86
CA GLY A 4 -18.77 5.72 8.02
C GLY A 4 -18.06 4.83 7.00
N LEU A 5 -16.73 4.88 6.86
CA LEU A 5 -16.05 3.84 6.09
C LEU A 5 -16.02 2.54 6.90
N PRO A 6 -16.40 1.40 6.33
CA PRO A 6 -16.27 0.11 7.02
C PRO A 6 -14.80 -0.17 7.31
N LEU A 7 -14.52 -0.85 8.43
CA LEU A 7 -13.15 -1.22 8.82
C LEU A 7 -12.51 -2.19 7.82
N SER A 8 -13.33 -3.02 7.18
CA SER A 8 -12.88 -3.88 6.08
C SER A 8 -13.98 -4.07 5.04
N ARG A 9 -13.57 -4.35 3.81
CA ARG A 9 -14.42 -4.77 2.68
C ARG A 9 -13.82 -6.02 2.06
N SER A 10 -14.64 -6.92 1.54
CA SER A 10 -14.14 -8.18 1.00
C SER A 10 -14.65 -8.40 -0.43
N THR A 11 -13.83 -9.08 -1.22
CA THR A 11 -14.20 -9.64 -2.52
C THR A 11 -13.43 -10.95 -2.74
N ASN A 12 -13.70 -11.64 -3.83
CA ASN A 12 -13.00 -12.87 -4.19
C ASN A 12 -12.15 -12.65 -5.45
N VAL A 13 -11.09 -13.44 -5.53
CA VAL A 13 -10.24 -13.65 -6.70
C VAL A 13 -10.22 -15.15 -6.90
N GLY A 14 -11.03 -15.66 -7.83
CA GLY A 14 -11.32 -17.10 -7.89
C GLY A 14 -11.86 -17.64 -6.55
N SER A 15 -11.20 -18.63 -5.99
CA SER A 15 -11.52 -19.21 -4.67
C SER A 15 -10.85 -18.50 -3.49
N VAL A 16 -9.89 -17.60 -3.74
CA VAL A 16 -9.20 -16.84 -2.69
C VAL A 16 -10.00 -15.61 -2.31
N ARG A 17 -10.23 -15.40 -1.02
CA ARG A 17 -10.87 -14.21 -0.49
C ARG A 17 -9.85 -13.17 -0.12
N ILE A 18 -10.11 -11.93 -0.48
CA ILE A 18 -9.29 -10.76 -0.13
C ILE A 18 -10.10 -9.73 0.63
N HIS A 19 -9.47 -9.07 1.59
CA HIS A 19 -10.09 -8.04 2.42
C HIS A 19 -9.25 -6.75 2.33
N GLY A 20 -9.85 -5.69 1.81
CA GLY A 20 -9.28 -4.35 1.95
C GLY A 20 -9.51 -3.86 3.38
N ILE A 21 -8.44 -3.75 4.14
CA ILE A 21 -8.43 -3.30 5.54
C ILE A 21 -8.16 -1.79 5.58
N GLU A 22 -9.09 -1.01 6.12
CA GLU A 22 -8.91 0.42 6.27
C GLU A 22 -8.05 0.70 7.53
N ALA A 23 -6.72 0.73 7.37
CA ALA A 23 -5.78 0.92 8.47
C ALA A 23 -5.65 2.36 8.96
N GLY A 24 -6.43 3.27 8.40
CA GLY A 24 -6.45 4.70 8.72
C GLY A 24 -6.58 5.56 7.48
N VAL A 25 -6.23 6.82 7.64
CA VAL A 25 -6.27 7.83 6.58
C VAL A 25 -5.17 8.85 6.79
N GLN A 26 -4.75 9.47 5.71
CA GLN A 26 -3.85 10.61 5.72
C GLN A 26 -4.30 11.71 4.75
N GLN A 27 -3.70 12.88 4.84
CA GLN A 27 -3.94 14.00 3.93
C GLN A 27 -2.61 14.58 3.47
N LEU A 28 -2.30 14.43 2.20
CA LEU A 28 -1.07 14.95 1.60
C LEU A 28 -1.36 16.09 0.63
N ASP A 29 -0.33 16.92 0.37
CA ASP A 29 -0.43 17.98 -0.63
C ASP A 29 -0.78 17.43 -2.02
N GLY A 30 -1.86 17.91 -2.60
CA GLY A 30 -2.34 17.42 -3.89
C GLY A 30 -1.38 17.74 -5.04
N GLY A 31 -0.58 18.81 -4.94
CA GLY A 31 0.46 19.11 -5.92
C GLY A 31 1.58 18.08 -5.89
N ALA A 32 2.00 17.65 -4.69
CA ALA A 32 2.99 16.59 -4.54
C ALA A 32 2.42 15.23 -4.99
N MET A 33 1.16 14.93 -4.69
CA MET A 33 0.51 13.68 -5.11
C MET A 33 0.30 13.58 -6.63
N PHE A 34 0.10 14.71 -7.33
CA PHE A 34 -0.12 14.69 -8.77
C PHE A 34 1.07 15.22 -9.60
N GLY A 35 2.18 15.57 -8.94
CA GLY A 35 3.43 15.96 -9.59
C GLY A 35 3.24 17.12 -10.58
N VAL A 36 3.55 16.88 -11.85
CA VAL A 36 3.48 17.90 -12.91
C VAL A 36 2.07 18.09 -13.47
N VAL A 37 1.07 17.34 -13.04
CA VAL A 37 -0.32 17.49 -13.50
C VAL A 37 -0.89 18.80 -12.96
N PRO A 38 -1.41 19.70 -13.81
CA PRO A 38 -1.96 20.97 -13.35
C PRO A 38 -3.15 20.81 -12.40
N LYS A 39 -3.18 21.60 -11.31
CA LYS A 39 -4.25 21.55 -10.30
C LYS A 39 -5.68 21.58 -10.88
N PRO A 40 -6.03 22.42 -11.87
CA PRO A 40 -7.37 22.43 -12.45
C PRO A 40 -7.81 21.10 -13.07
N LEU A 41 -6.87 20.19 -13.36
CA LEU A 41 -7.18 18.87 -13.89
C LEU A 41 -7.37 17.83 -12.79
N TRP A 42 -6.42 17.73 -11.83
CA TRP A 42 -6.48 16.71 -10.79
C TRP A 42 -7.51 17.02 -9.69
N GLU A 43 -7.73 18.31 -9.36
CA GLU A 43 -8.70 18.70 -8.32
C GLU A 43 -10.15 18.29 -8.66
N ARG A 44 -10.47 18.11 -9.96
CA ARG A 44 -11.75 17.56 -10.40
C ARG A 44 -11.91 16.07 -10.06
N ARG A 45 -10.83 15.37 -9.86
CA ARG A 45 -10.81 13.94 -9.50
C ARG A 45 -10.87 13.75 -7.99
N ILE A 46 -9.96 14.41 -7.28
CA ILE A 46 -9.90 14.40 -5.82
C ILE A 46 -9.84 15.85 -5.35
N PRO A 47 -10.95 16.40 -4.81
CA PRO A 47 -10.98 17.77 -4.31
C PRO A 47 -10.01 18.00 -3.15
N ALA A 48 -9.28 19.12 -3.19
CA ALA A 48 -8.37 19.52 -2.13
C ALA A 48 -9.07 20.35 -1.04
N ASP A 49 -8.53 20.28 0.17
CA ASP A 49 -8.89 21.17 1.28
C ASP A 49 -8.27 22.59 1.08
N PRO A 50 -8.58 23.58 1.95
CA PRO A 50 -7.99 24.92 1.86
C PRO A 50 -6.45 24.97 2.01
N ARG A 51 -5.83 23.91 2.52
CA ARG A 51 -4.38 23.73 2.62
C ARG A 51 -3.78 22.98 1.43
N ASN A 52 -4.54 22.79 0.36
CA ASN A 52 -4.16 22.00 -0.82
C ASN A 52 -3.96 20.52 -0.58
N ARG A 53 -4.47 19.97 0.53
CA ARG A 53 -4.33 18.55 0.85
C ARG A 53 -5.50 17.75 0.29
N ILE A 54 -5.23 16.55 -0.19
CA ILE A 54 -6.24 15.59 -0.63
C ILE A 54 -6.34 14.44 0.38
N PRO A 55 -7.57 13.87 0.57
CA PRO A 55 -7.74 12.70 1.43
C PRO A 55 -7.18 11.45 0.76
N LEU A 56 -6.47 10.63 1.52
CA LEU A 56 -5.93 9.35 1.11
C LEU A 56 -6.32 8.27 2.13
N ALA A 57 -6.73 7.11 1.65
CA ALA A 57 -6.87 5.91 2.46
C ALA A 57 -5.48 5.35 2.80
N LEU A 58 -5.40 4.57 3.87
CA LEU A 58 -4.28 3.70 4.21
C LEU A 58 -4.84 2.28 4.19
N ARG A 59 -5.05 1.75 2.97
CA ARG A 59 -5.71 0.47 2.76
C ARG A 59 -4.70 -0.64 2.60
N CYS A 60 -4.58 -1.48 3.62
CA CYS A 60 -3.84 -2.73 3.54
C CYS A 60 -4.70 -3.81 2.89
N LEU A 61 -4.10 -4.88 2.39
CA LEU A 61 -4.83 -6.01 1.85
C LEU A 61 -4.52 -7.28 2.65
N LEU A 62 -5.56 -7.89 3.24
CA LEU A 62 -5.45 -9.18 3.89
C LEU A 62 -5.93 -10.25 2.91
N VAL A 63 -5.14 -11.30 2.69
CA VAL A 63 -5.37 -12.36 1.71
C VAL A 63 -5.46 -13.70 2.42
N GLU A 64 -6.60 -14.39 2.26
CA GLU A 64 -6.78 -15.79 2.70
C GLU A 64 -6.15 -16.73 1.65
N ALA A 65 -4.81 -16.78 1.57
CA ALA A 65 -4.13 -17.67 0.66
C ALA A 65 -4.28 -19.14 1.12
N PRO A 66 -4.16 -20.14 0.23
CA PRO A 66 -4.41 -21.56 0.57
C PRO A 66 -3.64 -22.07 1.79
N ASN A 67 -2.42 -21.57 2.02
CA ASN A 67 -1.52 -22.05 3.07
C ASN A 67 -1.04 -20.96 4.04
N ALA A 68 -1.57 -19.74 3.95
CA ALA A 68 -1.13 -18.63 4.80
C ALA A 68 -2.12 -17.47 4.80
N LEU A 69 -2.22 -16.76 5.92
CA LEU A 69 -2.87 -15.47 5.99
C LEU A 69 -1.82 -14.38 5.71
N VAL A 70 -1.96 -13.68 4.59
CA VAL A 70 -0.98 -12.69 4.13
C VAL A 70 -1.52 -11.28 4.32
N LEU A 71 -0.80 -10.43 5.04
CA LEU A 71 -1.08 -9.00 5.16
C LEU A 71 -0.13 -8.21 4.26
N ILE A 72 -0.67 -7.51 3.27
CA ILE A 72 0.09 -6.65 2.36
C ILE A 72 0.00 -5.22 2.86
N ASP A 73 1.15 -4.63 3.16
CA ASP A 73 1.37 -3.36 3.83
C ASP A 73 0.68 -3.24 5.19
N THR A 74 1.06 -2.25 5.99
CA THR A 74 0.65 -2.14 7.40
C THR A 74 0.21 -0.72 7.80
N GLY A 75 0.16 0.21 6.88
CA GLY A 75 -0.19 1.61 7.16
C GLY A 75 0.85 2.34 8.01
N VAL A 76 0.43 3.40 8.70
CA VAL A 76 1.37 4.29 9.44
C VAL A 76 1.68 3.82 10.87
N GLY A 77 1.00 2.81 11.41
CA GLY A 77 1.20 2.35 12.79
C GLY A 77 0.80 3.38 13.84
N ASN A 78 1.41 3.29 15.04
CA ASN A 78 1.03 4.10 16.23
C ASN A 78 2.18 4.95 16.81
N LYS A 79 3.35 5.00 16.16
CA LYS A 79 4.57 5.60 16.72
C LYS A 79 4.73 7.11 16.49
N TYR A 80 4.00 7.68 15.54
CA TYR A 80 4.13 9.09 15.17
C TYR A 80 3.66 10.04 16.27
N ASP A 81 4.37 11.18 16.43
CA ASP A 81 4.01 12.24 17.36
C ASP A 81 2.87 13.14 16.82
N ASP A 82 2.40 14.08 17.66
CA ASP A 82 1.33 15.00 17.29
C ASP A 82 1.70 15.93 16.14
N LYS A 83 2.97 16.32 16.05
CA LYS A 83 3.46 17.19 14.97
C LYS A 83 3.42 16.46 13.65
N PHE A 84 3.93 15.24 13.60
CA PHE A 84 3.90 14.38 12.41
C PHE A 84 2.45 14.10 11.98
N GLY A 85 1.60 13.68 12.93
CA GLY A 85 0.19 13.45 12.68
C GLY A 85 -0.54 14.67 12.12
N HIS A 86 -0.21 15.88 12.61
CA HIS A 86 -0.79 17.13 12.11
C HIS A 86 -0.29 17.48 10.68
N ILE A 87 1.00 17.29 10.40
CA ILE A 87 1.58 17.57 9.08
C ILE A 87 0.94 16.71 8.01
N TYR A 88 0.87 15.40 8.24
CA TYR A 88 0.35 14.41 7.30
C TYR A 88 -1.15 14.14 7.43
N GLY A 89 -1.85 14.84 8.34
CA GLY A 89 -3.30 14.71 8.54
C GLY A 89 -3.73 13.29 8.89
N ILE A 90 -2.91 12.56 9.66
CA ILE A 90 -3.13 11.16 9.98
C ILE A 90 -4.28 10.99 10.99
N SER A 91 -5.13 10.00 10.74
CA SER A 91 -6.21 9.59 11.64
C SER A 91 -6.32 8.06 11.66
N ASN A 92 -5.56 7.44 12.57
CA ASN A 92 -5.64 6.00 12.85
C ASN A 92 -5.36 5.71 14.34
N ARG A 93 -5.37 6.75 15.18
CA ARG A 93 -5.11 6.58 16.62
C ARG A 93 -6.23 5.81 17.28
N GLY A 94 -5.84 4.86 18.05
CA GLY A 94 -6.68 3.99 18.85
C GLY A 94 -5.82 2.90 19.48
N ASP A 95 -6.34 2.27 20.52
CA ASP A 95 -5.79 1.05 21.12
C ASP A 95 -6.96 0.05 21.20
N PRO A 96 -7.06 -0.93 20.32
CA PRO A 96 -6.14 -1.28 19.24
C PRO A 96 -6.09 -0.25 18.09
N THR A 97 -5.10 -0.34 17.21
CA THR A 97 -4.99 0.51 16.02
C THR A 97 -6.09 0.14 15.02
N ARG A 98 -6.41 1.04 14.05
CA ARG A 98 -7.40 0.69 13.02
C ARG A 98 -7.01 -0.53 12.19
N LEU A 99 -5.73 -0.79 11.96
CA LEU A 99 -5.27 -2.00 11.29
C LEU A 99 -5.74 -3.26 12.02
N GLU A 100 -5.46 -3.36 13.32
CA GLU A 100 -5.89 -4.50 14.15
C GLU A 100 -7.41 -4.63 14.22
N ASP A 101 -8.13 -3.52 14.36
CA ASP A 101 -9.59 -3.51 14.33
C ASP A 101 -10.13 -4.01 12.98
N GLY A 102 -9.51 -3.60 11.88
CA GLY A 102 -9.87 -4.03 10.55
C GLY A 102 -9.63 -5.53 10.31
N ILE A 103 -8.51 -6.07 10.81
CA ILE A 103 -8.21 -7.50 10.77
C ILE A 103 -9.26 -8.28 11.56
N ARG A 104 -9.59 -7.84 12.79
CA ARG A 104 -10.64 -8.46 13.62
C ARG A 104 -12.02 -8.36 12.97
N HIS A 105 -12.33 -7.24 12.32
CA HIS A 105 -13.57 -7.08 11.57
C HIS A 105 -13.66 -8.01 10.36
N ALA A 106 -12.54 -8.37 9.75
CA ALA A 106 -12.45 -9.38 8.69
C ALA A 106 -12.62 -10.83 9.22
N GLY A 107 -12.58 -11.01 10.55
CA GLY A 107 -12.81 -12.31 11.20
C GLY A 107 -11.55 -13.02 11.69
N PHE A 108 -10.42 -12.33 11.71
CA PHE A 108 -9.12 -12.89 12.13
C PHE A 108 -8.57 -12.15 13.34
N ASP A 109 -7.70 -12.80 14.11
CA ASP A 109 -6.86 -12.10 15.08
C ASP A 109 -5.55 -11.66 14.40
N PRO A 110 -4.96 -10.51 14.77
CA PRO A 110 -3.65 -10.11 14.25
C PRO A 110 -2.55 -11.17 14.41
N SER A 111 -2.64 -12.03 15.42
CA SER A 111 -1.73 -13.17 15.61
C SER A 111 -1.91 -14.31 14.60
N ASP A 112 -3.00 -14.29 13.81
CA ASP A 112 -3.21 -15.28 12.74
C ASP A 112 -2.43 -14.94 11.48
N VAL A 113 -1.82 -13.75 11.39
CA VAL A 113 -1.05 -13.32 10.22
C VAL A 113 0.27 -14.10 10.15
N ASP A 114 0.42 -14.90 9.09
CA ASP A 114 1.63 -15.70 8.84
C ASP A 114 2.70 -14.93 8.09
N ILE A 115 2.28 -13.99 7.24
CA ILE A 115 3.18 -13.23 6.35
C ILE A 115 2.76 -11.76 6.34
N VAL A 116 3.70 -10.87 6.64
CA VAL A 116 3.63 -9.44 6.35
C VAL A 116 4.43 -9.17 5.09
N LEU A 117 3.79 -8.64 4.04
CA LEU A 117 4.43 -8.40 2.76
C LEU A 117 4.43 -6.90 2.48
N SER A 118 5.61 -6.27 2.51
CA SER A 118 5.75 -4.83 2.22
C SER A 118 5.96 -4.60 0.73
N THR A 119 5.20 -3.67 0.14
CA THR A 119 5.41 -3.21 -1.24
C THR A 119 6.67 -2.38 -1.35
N HIS A 120 6.90 -1.54 -0.36
CA HIS A 120 8.10 -0.76 -0.10
C HIS A 120 8.08 -0.29 1.37
N LEU A 121 9.10 0.45 1.83
CA LEU A 121 9.28 0.71 3.26
C LEU A 121 9.06 2.18 3.66
N HIS A 122 8.24 2.94 2.92
CA HIS A 122 7.78 4.25 3.39
C HIS A 122 6.91 4.12 4.64
N PHE A 123 6.85 5.20 5.43
CA PHE A 123 6.21 5.20 6.76
C PHE A 123 4.71 4.87 6.72
N ASP A 124 4.02 5.17 5.63
CA ASP A 124 2.59 4.92 5.46
C ASP A 124 2.24 3.53 4.90
N HIS A 125 3.26 2.76 4.53
CA HIS A 125 3.16 1.35 4.12
C HIS A 125 3.72 0.40 5.17
N ALA A 126 4.85 0.75 5.78
CA ALA A 126 5.58 -0.07 6.73
C ALA A 126 5.48 0.42 8.19
N GLY A 127 4.73 1.48 8.46
CA GLY A 127 4.62 2.04 9.81
C GLY A 127 4.04 1.07 10.84
N GLY A 128 3.11 0.22 10.43
CA GLY A 128 2.54 -0.81 11.29
C GLY A 128 3.35 -2.11 11.34
N ASN A 129 4.52 -2.21 10.69
CA ASN A 129 5.42 -3.36 10.87
C ASN A 129 5.88 -3.49 12.31
N THR A 130 5.93 -2.37 13.01
CA THR A 130 6.33 -2.29 14.41
C THR A 130 5.36 -1.43 15.21
N TRP A 131 5.32 -1.64 16.51
CA TRP A 131 4.48 -0.87 17.41
C TRP A 131 5.20 -0.54 18.71
N VAL A 132 4.70 0.46 19.44
CA VAL A 132 5.13 0.77 20.80
C VAL A 132 4.31 -0.09 21.76
N ASP A 133 5.00 -0.94 22.55
CA ASP A 133 4.37 -1.76 23.58
C ASP A 133 4.04 -0.94 24.85
N GLY A 134 3.34 -1.55 25.80
CA GLY A 134 3.00 -0.92 27.08
C GLY A 134 4.20 -0.56 27.99
N GLN A 135 5.43 -0.82 27.54
CA GLN A 135 6.70 -0.47 28.21
C GLN A 135 7.49 0.57 27.38
N GLU A 136 6.85 1.25 26.46
CA GLU A 136 7.43 2.24 25.55
C GLU A 136 8.57 1.68 24.67
N ARG A 137 8.54 0.37 24.37
CA ARG A 137 9.55 -0.26 23.49
C ARG A 137 8.93 -0.51 22.11
N VAL A 138 9.68 -0.19 21.06
CA VAL A 138 9.30 -0.52 19.68
C VAL A 138 9.63 -1.98 19.40
N ARG A 139 8.66 -2.74 18.91
CA ARG A 139 8.75 -4.18 18.64
C ARG A 139 8.05 -4.53 17.34
N PRO A 140 8.38 -5.66 16.68
CA PRO A 140 7.55 -6.18 15.59
C PRO A 140 6.09 -6.34 16.02
N ALA A 141 5.18 -5.88 15.17
CA ALA A 141 3.74 -5.95 15.44
C ALA A 141 3.17 -7.36 15.24
N PHE A 142 3.81 -8.15 14.37
CA PHE A 142 3.44 -9.52 14.04
C PHE A 142 4.65 -10.44 14.31
N PRO A 143 4.94 -10.76 15.58
CA PRO A 143 6.19 -11.43 15.97
C PRO A 143 6.30 -12.88 15.49
N ASP A 144 5.18 -13.51 15.15
CA ASP A 144 5.13 -14.90 14.65
C ASP A 144 5.08 -14.95 13.10
N ALA A 145 4.96 -13.80 12.43
CA ALA A 145 4.99 -13.70 10.98
C ALA A 145 6.41 -13.53 10.43
N ARG A 146 6.64 -14.01 9.20
CA ARG A 146 7.80 -13.57 8.41
C ARG A 146 7.45 -12.30 7.64
N TYR A 147 8.42 -11.40 7.51
CA TYR A 147 8.28 -10.13 6.80
C TYR A 147 8.98 -10.21 5.45
N VAL A 148 8.21 -10.05 4.38
CA VAL A 148 8.73 -10.17 3.00
C VAL A 148 8.91 -8.79 2.39
N VAL A 149 10.09 -8.54 1.82
CA VAL A 149 10.41 -7.31 1.09
C VAL A 149 11.53 -7.58 0.07
N GLN A 150 11.64 -6.75 -0.97
CA GLN A 150 12.81 -6.79 -1.86
C GLN A 150 14.09 -6.46 -1.05
N ARG A 151 15.15 -7.26 -1.22
CA ARG A 151 16.45 -7.01 -0.58
C ARG A 151 16.95 -5.59 -0.83
N GLY A 152 16.87 -5.16 -2.08
CA GLY A 152 17.30 -3.82 -2.46
C GLY A 152 16.50 -2.71 -1.80
N GLU A 153 15.22 -2.92 -1.47
CA GLU A 153 14.38 -1.95 -0.76
C GLU A 153 14.85 -1.77 0.69
N LEU A 154 15.17 -2.87 1.37
CA LEU A 154 15.72 -2.83 2.72
C LEU A 154 17.09 -2.12 2.75
N ASP A 155 17.98 -2.47 1.82
CA ASP A 155 19.30 -1.83 1.70
C ASP A 155 19.16 -0.33 1.38
N PHE A 156 18.20 0.03 0.50
CA PHE A 156 17.94 1.40 0.13
C PHE A 156 17.37 2.22 1.30
N ALA A 157 16.46 1.65 2.08
CA ALA A 157 15.91 2.28 3.29
C ALA A 157 17.01 2.65 4.29
N HIS A 158 17.99 1.77 4.48
CA HIS A 158 19.14 2.01 5.38
C HIS A 158 20.16 3.02 4.84
N SER A 159 20.11 3.38 3.55
CA SER A 159 21.02 4.40 3.00
C SER A 159 20.80 5.80 3.57
N GLN A 160 19.60 6.09 4.07
CA GLN A 160 19.22 7.30 4.82
C GLN A 160 19.73 8.61 4.21
N ASN A 161 19.74 8.72 2.88
CA ASN A 161 20.16 9.94 2.22
C ASN A 161 19.14 11.09 2.41
N GLU A 162 19.56 12.33 2.11
CA GLU A 162 18.78 13.55 2.36
C GLU A 162 17.39 13.54 1.69
N ARG A 163 17.23 12.83 0.58
CA ARG A 163 15.97 12.78 -0.18
C ARG A 163 14.93 11.86 0.45
N ILE A 164 15.38 10.75 1.08
CA ILE A 164 14.49 9.66 1.50
C ILE A 164 14.28 9.55 3.00
N ARG A 165 15.21 10.04 3.84
CA ARG A 165 15.17 9.84 5.30
C ARG A 165 13.87 10.30 5.99
N ALA A 166 13.11 11.21 5.37
CA ALA A 166 11.82 11.66 5.91
C ALA A 166 10.68 10.66 5.67
N SER A 167 10.84 9.77 4.68
CA SER A 167 9.85 8.74 4.33
C SER A 167 10.20 7.37 4.91
N TYR A 168 11.51 7.07 5.09
CA TYR A 168 12.00 5.82 5.65
C TYR A 168 12.37 5.99 7.13
N LEU A 169 11.44 5.64 8.01
CA LEU A 169 11.63 5.72 9.46
C LEU A 169 12.22 4.40 9.96
N LEU A 170 13.48 4.40 10.42
CA LEU A 170 14.17 3.18 10.84
C LEU A 170 13.48 2.46 12.00
N GLU A 171 12.72 3.17 12.83
CA GLU A 171 11.90 2.55 13.89
C GLU A 171 10.83 1.59 13.35
N ASN A 172 10.46 1.70 12.05
CA ASN A 172 9.53 0.78 11.38
C ASN A 172 10.25 -0.47 10.82
N ILE A 173 11.59 -0.45 10.77
CA ILE A 173 12.42 -1.40 10.02
C ILE A 173 13.35 -2.15 10.96
N ASP A 174 14.15 -1.42 11.76
CA ASP A 174 15.22 -2.00 12.60
C ASP A 174 14.72 -3.05 13.60
N PRO A 175 13.57 -2.89 14.29
CA PRO A 175 13.10 -3.93 15.20
C PRO A 175 12.75 -5.26 14.52
N VAL A 176 12.32 -5.22 13.24
CA VAL A 176 12.10 -6.42 12.43
C VAL A 176 13.42 -7.06 12.06
N THR A 177 14.44 -6.23 11.74
CA THR A 177 15.83 -6.68 11.46
C THR A 177 16.46 -7.31 12.70
N ASP A 178 16.33 -6.64 13.84
CA ASP A 178 16.90 -7.14 15.13
C ASP A 178 16.26 -8.46 15.58
N ALA A 179 15.02 -8.69 15.20
CA ALA A 179 14.28 -9.93 15.48
C ALA A 179 14.54 -11.05 14.45
N ASP A 180 15.34 -10.79 13.38
CA ASP A 180 15.63 -11.72 12.29
C ASP A 180 14.38 -12.27 11.59
N LEU A 181 13.37 -11.38 11.35
CA LEU A 181 12.08 -11.77 10.78
C LEU A 181 11.98 -11.50 9.26
N TRP A 182 12.99 -10.86 8.65
CA TRP A 182 12.98 -10.58 7.21
C TRP A 182 13.19 -11.84 6.37
N ASP A 183 12.29 -12.05 5.39
CA ASP A 183 12.44 -12.96 4.28
C ASP A 183 12.65 -12.14 3.01
N LEU A 184 13.90 -12.03 2.56
CA LEU A 184 14.30 -11.11 1.51
C LEU A 184 14.21 -11.79 0.15
N VAL A 185 13.42 -11.17 -0.75
CA VAL A 185 13.27 -11.62 -2.14
C VAL A 185 14.06 -10.73 -3.11
N GLU A 186 14.35 -11.24 -4.29
CA GLU A 186 15.02 -10.50 -5.37
C GLU A 186 14.24 -10.69 -6.68
N GLY A 187 13.78 -9.59 -7.25
CA GLY A 187 13.01 -9.63 -8.49
C GLY A 187 11.59 -10.18 -8.30
N GLU A 188 11.06 -10.83 -9.34
CA GLU A 188 9.77 -11.51 -9.27
C GLU A 188 9.90 -12.81 -8.46
N ALA A 189 9.03 -13.01 -7.47
CA ALA A 189 9.09 -14.17 -6.58
C ALA A 189 7.70 -14.61 -6.12
N GLN A 190 7.53 -15.93 -6.00
CA GLN A 190 6.39 -16.55 -5.32
C GLN A 190 6.59 -16.43 -3.82
N VAL A 191 5.67 -15.77 -3.11
CA VAL A 191 5.72 -15.61 -1.64
C VAL A 191 5.04 -16.80 -0.95
N THR A 192 3.86 -17.14 -1.41
CA THR A 192 3.13 -18.36 -1.02
C THR A 192 2.23 -18.77 -2.17
N GLU A 193 1.55 -19.91 -2.08
CA GLU A 193 0.61 -20.34 -3.11
C GLU A 193 -0.46 -19.24 -3.36
N GLY A 194 -0.62 -18.84 -4.62
CA GLY A 194 -1.56 -17.81 -5.03
C GLY A 194 -1.10 -16.36 -4.77
N VAL A 195 0.07 -16.11 -4.15
CA VAL A 195 0.58 -14.75 -3.89
C VAL A 195 2.02 -14.62 -4.36
N ARG A 196 2.27 -13.68 -5.28
CA ARG A 196 3.60 -13.36 -5.78
C ARG A 196 3.85 -11.86 -5.91
N VAL A 197 5.11 -11.48 -5.87
CA VAL A 197 5.55 -10.10 -6.05
C VAL A 197 6.08 -9.88 -7.46
N VAL A 198 5.84 -8.68 -7.98
CA VAL A 198 6.33 -8.23 -9.29
C VAL A 198 7.00 -6.87 -9.09
N PRO A 199 8.29 -6.73 -9.42
CA PRO A 199 8.97 -5.43 -9.35
C PRO A 199 8.31 -4.38 -10.23
N THR A 200 8.00 -3.24 -9.62
CA THR A 200 7.41 -2.06 -10.26
C THR A 200 8.19 -0.81 -9.85
N PRO A 201 9.51 -0.75 -10.21
CA PRO A 201 10.37 0.35 -9.81
C PRO A 201 9.88 1.68 -10.34
N GLY A 202 10.24 2.76 -9.63
CA GLY A 202 9.95 4.14 -10.03
C GLY A 202 9.58 5.01 -8.84
N HIS A 203 8.55 4.65 -8.08
CA HIS A 203 8.23 5.32 -6.82
C HIS A 203 9.39 5.18 -5.84
N THR A 204 9.82 3.97 -5.59
CA THR A 204 11.16 3.65 -5.07
C THR A 204 11.90 2.76 -6.07
N PRO A 205 13.25 2.66 -6.00
CA PRO A 205 14.03 1.84 -6.94
C PRO A 205 13.68 0.34 -6.87
N TYR A 206 13.16 -0.11 -5.73
CA TYR A 206 12.84 -1.51 -5.47
C TYR A 206 11.38 -1.74 -5.10
N HIS A 207 10.49 -0.79 -5.42
CA HIS A 207 9.06 -0.95 -5.25
C HIS A 207 8.55 -2.20 -5.96
N GLN A 208 7.60 -2.90 -5.34
CA GLN A 208 6.92 -4.06 -5.91
C GLN A 208 5.41 -3.94 -5.76
N SER A 209 4.68 -4.41 -6.77
CA SER A 209 3.26 -4.69 -6.68
C SER A 209 3.04 -6.16 -6.34
N VAL A 210 1.87 -6.50 -5.80
CA VAL A 210 1.55 -7.87 -5.39
C VAL A 210 0.42 -8.41 -6.23
N LEU A 211 0.60 -9.61 -6.79
CA LEU A 211 -0.45 -10.34 -7.50
C LEU A 211 -1.02 -11.44 -6.60
N VAL A 212 -2.34 -11.48 -6.53
CA VAL A 212 -3.13 -12.58 -5.94
C VAL A 212 -3.81 -13.32 -7.08
N GLU A 213 -3.52 -14.61 -7.21
CA GLU A 213 -3.92 -15.41 -8.38
C GLU A 213 -4.63 -16.70 -7.91
N SER A 214 -5.84 -16.93 -8.43
CA SER A 214 -6.61 -18.14 -8.14
C SER A 214 -7.62 -18.42 -9.25
N ASP A 215 -7.74 -19.66 -9.67
CA ASP A 215 -8.73 -20.15 -10.64
C ASP A 215 -8.78 -19.35 -11.95
N GLY A 216 -7.63 -18.85 -12.40
CA GLY A 216 -7.51 -18.05 -13.63
C GLY A 216 -7.91 -16.58 -13.47
N GLU A 217 -8.25 -16.12 -12.27
CA GLU A 217 -8.44 -14.73 -11.92
C GLU A 217 -7.20 -14.14 -11.24
N THR A 218 -6.97 -12.84 -11.43
CA THR A 218 -5.85 -12.12 -10.83
C THR A 218 -6.32 -10.80 -10.23
N ALA A 219 -5.92 -10.53 -8.99
CA ALA A 219 -5.93 -9.18 -8.43
C ALA A 219 -4.49 -8.65 -8.33
N CYS A 220 -4.34 -7.33 -8.58
CA CYS A 220 -3.07 -6.64 -8.45
C CYS A 220 -3.20 -5.52 -7.41
N TYR A 221 -2.51 -5.67 -6.28
CA TYR A 221 -2.34 -4.59 -5.31
C TYR A 221 -1.24 -3.67 -5.83
N LEU A 222 -1.65 -2.47 -6.26
CA LEU A 222 -0.80 -1.55 -7.02
C LEU A 222 0.20 -0.80 -6.13
N ALA A 223 -0.20 -0.52 -4.88
CA ALA A 223 0.51 0.40 -4.02
C ALA A 223 0.84 1.73 -4.75
N ASP A 224 2.04 2.25 -4.59
CA ASP A 224 2.42 3.58 -5.03
C ASP A 224 2.86 3.70 -6.49
N VAL A 225 2.87 2.60 -7.25
CA VAL A 225 2.97 2.72 -8.72
C VAL A 225 1.71 3.38 -9.30
N CYS A 226 0.55 3.25 -8.63
CA CYS A 226 -0.69 3.93 -8.95
C CYS A 226 -1.56 4.07 -7.69
N PRO A 227 -1.34 5.09 -6.85
CA PRO A 227 -1.90 5.15 -5.50
C PRO A 227 -3.44 5.29 -5.46
N THR A 228 -4.05 5.93 -6.47
CA THR A 228 -5.51 6.09 -6.57
C THR A 228 -6.01 5.88 -7.99
N SER A 229 -7.31 5.64 -8.15
CA SER A 229 -7.97 5.57 -9.47
C SER A 229 -7.83 6.85 -10.30
N ALA A 230 -7.60 7.99 -9.65
CA ALA A 230 -7.32 9.25 -10.35
C ALA A 230 -5.95 9.24 -11.06
N HIS A 231 -5.02 8.40 -10.62
CA HIS A 231 -3.68 8.24 -11.21
C HIS A 231 -3.65 7.22 -12.38
N LEU A 232 -4.76 6.64 -12.78
CA LEU A 232 -4.79 5.67 -13.90
C LEU A 232 -4.19 6.17 -15.21
N PRO A 233 -4.40 7.43 -15.65
CA PRO A 233 -3.73 7.93 -16.86
C PRO A 233 -2.21 7.82 -16.72
N LEU A 234 -1.53 7.30 -17.75
CA LEU A 234 -0.08 7.00 -17.70
C LEU A 234 0.78 8.17 -17.17
N PRO A 235 0.63 9.43 -17.66
CA PRO A 235 1.47 10.54 -17.20
C PRO A 235 1.06 11.10 -15.82
N TRP A 236 0.02 10.56 -15.18
CA TRP A 236 -0.42 10.99 -13.86
C TRP A 236 0.34 10.18 -12.80
N ILE A 237 1.52 10.67 -12.45
CA ILE A 237 2.44 10.08 -11.47
C ILE A 237 2.72 11.10 -10.37
N MET A 238 3.32 10.65 -9.27
CA MET A 238 3.55 11.50 -8.12
C MET A 238 4.84 12.32 -8.24
N GLY A 239 4.89 13.47 -7.60
CA GLY A 239 6.14 14.21 -7.34
C GLY A 239 7.05 13.51 -6.32
N TYR A 240 6.50 12.53 -5.60
CA TYR A 240 7.24 11.66 -4.69
C TYR A 240 8.04 10.57 -5.41
N ASP A 241 7.72 10.26 -6.67
CA ASP A 241 8.42 9.23 -7.44
C ASP A 241 9.89 9.60 -7.62
N LEU A 242 10.78 8.73 -7.16
CA LEU A 242 12.22 8.97 -7.24
C LEU A 242 12.73 8.84 -8.68
N GLU A 243 12.11 7.95 -9.46
CA GLU A 243 12.46 7.64 -10.84
C GLU A 243 11.21 7.71 -11.74
N PRO A 244 10.68 8.92 -12.02
CA PRO A 244 9.37 9.09 -12.63
C PRO A 244 9.21 8.43 -14.00
N LEU A 245 10.26 8.29 -14.79
CA LEU A 245 10.19 7.60 -16.07
C LEU A 245 10.06 6.08 -15.88
N LEU A 246 10.69 5.52 -14.85
CA LEU A 246 10.50 4.09 -14.51
C LEU A 246 9.11 3.82 -13.94
N THR A 247 8.53 4.75 -13.15
CA THR A 247 7.12 4.66 -12.73
C THR A 247 6.20 4.55 -13.94
N LEU A 248 6.42 5.38 -14.96
CA LEU A 248 5.62 5.38 -16.18
C LEU A 248 5.75 4.04 -16.94
N GLU A 249 6.96 3.51 -17.06
CA GLU A 249 7.23 2.20 -17.69
C GLU A 249 6.58 1.06 -16.90
N SER A 250 6.68 1.08 -15.57
CA SER A 250 6.06 0.10 -14.67
C SER A 250 4.54 0.11 -14.82
N LYS A 251 3.90 1.28 -14.80
CA LYS A 251 2.46 1.43 -15.07
C LYS A 251 2.07 0.88 -16.44
N GLN A 252 2.82 1.21 -17.49
CA GLN A 252 2.52 0.75 -18.84
C GLN A 252 2.57 -0.78 -18.95
N ARG A 253 3.56 -1.43 -18.31
CA ARG A 253 3.64 -2.89 -18.25
C ARG A 253 2.45 -3.50 -17.51
N LEU A 254 2.09 -2.93 -16.35
CA LEU A 254 0.93 -3.39 -15.57
C LEU A 254 -0.37 -3.23 -16.36
N TRP A 255 -0.63 -2.08 -17.00
CA TRP A 255 -1.86 -1.84 -17.77
C TRP A 255 -1.99 -2.80 -18.96
N THR A 256 -0.88 -3.09 -19.64
CA THR A 256 -0.88 -4.05 -20.76
C THR A 256 -1.34 -5.42 -20.29
N ARG A 257 -0.83 -5.90 -19.15
CA ARG A 257 -1.21 -7.19 -18.58
C ARG A 257 -2.63 -7.15 -17.99
N ALA A 258 -2.94 -6.11 -17.23
CA ALA A 258 -4.25 -5.96 -16.59
C ALA A 258 -5.41 -5.94 -17.60
N LEU A 259 -5.21 -5.30 -18.76
CA LEU A 259 -6.21 -5.31 -19.84
C LEU A 259 -6.31 -6.67 -20.54
N ALA A 260 -5.17 -7.33 -20.76
CA ALA A 260 -5.14 -8.63 -21.47
C ALA A 260 -5.72 -9.78 -20.62
N GLU A 261 -5.53 -9.71 -19.30
CA GLU A 261 -5.89 -10.76 -18.35
C GLU A 261 -7.08 -10.37 -17.44
N ASP A 262 -7.70 -9.21 -17.67
CA ASP A 262 -8.84 -8.67 -16.92
C ASP A 262 -8.62 -8.59 -15.40
N TRP A 263 -7.49 -8.03 -14.97
CA TRP A 263 -7.12 -7.97 -13.56
C TRP A 263 -8.02 -7.06 -12.72
N LEU A 264 -8.29 -7.47 -11.49
CA LEU A 264 -8.84 -6.61 -10.44
C LEU A 264 -7.71 -5.75 -9.86
N LEU A 265 -7.72 -4.44 -10.14
CA LEU A 265 -6.75 -3.49 -9.58
C LEU A 265 -7.19 -3.05 -8.20
N VAL A 266 -6.31 -3.15 -7.20
CA VAL A 266 -6.56 -2.72 -5.83
C VAL A 266 -5.73 -1.47 -5.53
N PHE A 267 -6.42 -0.41 -5.05
CA PHE A 267 -5.83 0.90 -4.77
C PHE A 267 -5.68 1.12 -3.27
N GLU A 268 -4.46 1.35 -2.82
CA GLU A 268 -4.18 1.59 -1.42
C GLU A 268 -4.72 2.94 -0.95
N HIS A 269 -4.39 4.00 -1.67
CA HIS A 269 -4.65 5.36 -1.24
C HIS A 269 -5.94 5.97 -1.76
N ASP A 270 -6.72 5.26 -2.59
CA ASP A 270 -7.98 5.82 -3.07
C ASP A 270 -9.02 5.89 -1.93
N PRO A 271 -9.52 7.09 -1.60
CA PRO A 271 -10.44 7.25 -0.47
C PRO A 271 -11.87 6.73 -0.75
N ARG A 272 -12.18 6.37 -2.01
CA ARG A 272 -13.53 5.99 -2.43
C ARG A 272 -13.59 4.66 -3.15
N VAL A 273 -12.59 4.39 -4.01
CA VAL A 273 -12.55 3.23 -4.90
C VAL A 273 -11.50 2.24 -4.38
N PRO A 274 -11.90 1.18 -3.67
CA PRO A 274 -10.94 0.21 -3.15
C PRO A 274 -10.32 -0.64 -4.26
N TRP A 275 -11.10 -0.98 -5.29
CA TRP A 275 -10.68 -1.78 -6.44
C TRP A 275 -11.57 -1.57 -7.64
N GLY A 276 -11.14 -2.05 -8.78
CA GLY A 276 -11.89 -2.02 -10.04
C GLY A 276 -11.08 -2.60 -11.18
N ARG A 277 -11.72 -2.86 -12.31
CA ARG A 277 -11.09 -3.39 -13.52
C ARG A 277 -10.97 -2.30 -14.57
N LEU A 278 -9.94 -2.37 -15.41
CA LEU A 278 -9.79 -1.43 -16.51
C LEU A 278 -10.88 -1.67 -17.57
N ASP A 279 -11.34 -0.58 -18.17
CA ASP A 279 -12.24 -0.60 -19.30
C ASP A 279 -11.42 -0.84 -20.60
N PRO A 280 -11.57 -1.99 -21.28
CA PRO A 280 -10.81 -2.30 -22.49
C PRO A 280 -11.19 -1.45 -23.70
N ASP A 281 -12.41 -0.85 -23.69
CA ASP A 281 -12.93 -0.05 -24.79
C ASP A 281 -12.63 1.45 -24.64
N ALA A 282 -11.94 1.83 -23.55
CA ALA A 282 -11.64 3.22 -23.28
C ALA A 282 -10.41 3.72 -24.04
N ASP A 283 -10.48 4.91 -24.62
CA ASP A 283 -9.33 5.58 -25.27
C ASP A 283 -8.17 5.87 -24.29
N ARG A 284 -8.43 5.87 -22.99
CA ARG A 284 -7.48 6.13 -21.91
C ARG A 284 -7.77 5.21 -20.74
N PRO A 285 -6.74 4.82 -19.97
CA PRO A 285 -6.96 4.01 -18.77
C PRO A 285 -7.99 4.65 -17.83
N LYS A 286 -9.10 3.96 -17.62
CA LYS A 286 -10.15 4.25 -16.64
C LYS A 286 -10.76 2.93 -16.17
N LEU A 287 -11.46 2.97 -15.05
CA LEU A 287 -12.21 1.80 -14.57
C LEU A 287 -13.51 1.65 -15.38
N ARG A 288 -13.94 0.40 -15.51
CA ARG A 288 -15.30 0.07 -15.96
C ARG A 288 -16.33 0.67 -15.00
N GLU A 289 -17.45 1.09 -15.52
CA GLU A 289 -18.66 1.35 -14.71
C GLU A 289 -19.29 -0.01 -14.40
N GLU A 290 -19.50 -0.31 -13.12
CA GLU A 290 -20.22 -1.51 -12.67
C GLU A 290 -21.72 -1.29 -12.68
#